data_db3850978a74c1a181666bbacf20af68
#
_entry.id   db3850978a74c1a181666bbacf20af68
#
_cell.length_a   1.000
_cell.length_b   1.000
_cell.length_c   1.000
_cell.angle_alpha   90.00
_cell.angle_beta   90.00
_cell.angle_gamma   90.00
#
_symmetry.space_group_name_H-M   'P 1'
#
loop_
_entity.id
_entity.type
_entity.pdbx_description
1 polymer ?
#
loop_
_entity_poly.entity_id
_entity_poly.type
_entity_poly.pdbx_seq_one_letter_code
_entity_poly.pdbx_strand_id
1 'polypeptide(L)'
;MKHLIKVLCGCLVISCCTAQASVVLGGTRIVYPSNKSEVQIALKNKDPHTRYLVQSWVSYPDNAKAPFVITPPVYKLQENRQTLLHIIFTGDKKSLPADRESLFLANVKSVSALSPELKDKNTLQFAMKTRLKLFWRPAQLKETDALHAFEKITFRRQGDTLIAKNSTPFYVSFGELTVGGKSVPVVDNKAKPGAISMMVAPFSEQRFALPGSAKGAVTWTAINDFGAQTPQRSQAL
;
A
#
# COMPACT_ATOMS: atom_id res chain seq x y z
N MET A 1 0.88 46.81 27.03
CA MET A 1 1.80 46.12 26.12
C MET A 1 1.93 44.62 26.38
N LYS A 2 2.14 44.18 27.64
CA LYS A 2 2.32 42.73 27.96
C LYS A 2 1.12 41.83 27.64
N HIS A 3 -0.11 42.36 27.67
CA HIS A 3 -1.32 41.60 27.32
C HIS A 3 -1.57 41.51 25.81
N LEU A 4 -1.16 42.50 25.00
CA LEU A 4 -1.27 42.49 23.57
C LEU A 4 -0.34 41.43 22.90
N ILE A 5 0.86 41.28 23.48
CA ILE A 5 1.84 40.26 23.01
C ILE A 5 1.34 38.84 23.28
N LYS A 6 0.65 38.60 24.40
CA LYS A 6 0.05 37.28 24.72
C LYS A 6 -1.10 36.88 23.78
N VAL A 7 -1.91 37.84 23.35
CA VAL A 7 -2.98 37.62 22.41
C VAL A 7 -2.43 37.38 20.99
N LEU A 8 -1.37 38.09 20.59
CA LEU A 8 -0.73 37.90 19.29
C LEU A 8 -0.01 36.54 19.17
N CYS A 9 0.58 36.01 20.25
CA CYS A 9 1.17 34.66 20.30
C CYS A 9 0.10 33.55 20.22
N GLY A 10 -1.11 33.78 20.75
CA GLY A 10 -2.21 32.81 20.73
C GLY A 10 -2.83 32.61 19.34
N CYS A 11 -2.77 33.61 18.44
CA CYS A 11 -3.35 33.53 17.09
C CYS A 11 -2.43 32.85 16.06
N LEU A 12 -1.14 32.64 16.37
CA LEU A 12 -0.18 32.06 15.42
C LEU A 12 -0.19 30.52 15.37
N VAL A 13 -0.95 29.85 16.23
CA VAL A 13 -0.92 28.38 16.37
C VAL A 13 -2.02 27.65 15.58
N ILE A 14 -2.94 28.35 14.88
CA ILE A 14 -4.13 27.71 14.29
C ILE A 14 -4.07 27.60 12.76
N SER A 15 -2.95 27.79 12.12
CA SER A 15 -2.79 27.47 10.68
C SER A 15 -2.19 26.08 10.48
N CYS A 16 -2.84 25.03 11.00
CA CYS A 16 -2.60 23.67 10.56
C CYS A 16 -3.12 23.55 9.13
N CYS A 17 -2.28 23.80 8.12
CA CYS A 17 -2.55 23.42 6.75
C CYS A 17 -2.68 21.89 6.69
N THR A 18 -3.89 21.37 6.71
CA THR A 18 -4.16 19.97 6.44
C THR A 18 -3.82 19.68 4.98
N ALA A 19 -2.66 19.09 4.73
CA ALA A 19 -2.35 18.54 3.41
C ALA A 19 -3.32 17.40 3.12
N GLN A 20 -4.33 17.65 2.29
CA GLN A 20 -5.27 16.61 1.85
C GLN A 20 -4.85 16.10 0.49
N ALA A 21 -4.68 14.77 0.38
CA ALA A 21 -4.55 14.14 -0.94
C ALA A 21 -5.84 14.36 -1.72
N SER A 22 -5.73 15.02 -2.90
CA SER A 22 -6.89 15.37 -3.73
C SER A 22 -7.52 14.12 -4.37
N VAL A 23 -6.70 13.17 -4.86
CA VAL A 23 -7.17 11.93 -5.46
C VAL A 23 -6.88 10.78 -4.51
N VAL A 24 -7.93 10.09 -4.05
CA VAL A 24 -7.86 8.99 -3.09
C VAL A 24 -8.48 7.71 -3.63
N LEU A 25 -7.91 6.58 -3.26
CA LEU A 25 -8.42 5.24 -3.55
C LEU A 25 -9.21 4.71 -2.36
N GLY A 26 -10.24 3.91 -2.61
CA GLY A 26 -11.14 3.33 -1.61
C GLY A 26 -10.56 2.17 -0.81
N GLY A 27 -9.23 2.01 -0.79
CA GLY A 27 -8.56 0.96 -0.03
C GLY A 27 -7.04 1.11 -0.05
N THR A 28 -6.36 0.35 0.79
CA THR A 28 -4.89 0.32 0.87
C THR A 28 -4.29 -0.89 0.15
N ARG A 29 -5.12 -1.86 -0.24
CA ARG A 29 -4.78 -3.09 -0.97
C ARG A 29 -6.01 -3.63 -1.70
N ILE A 30 -5.79 -4.57 -2.58
CA ILE A 30 -6.84 -5.23 -3.36
C ILE A 30 -6.63 -6.74 -3.24
N VAL A 31 -7.66 -7.47 -2.87
CA VAL A 31 -7.70 -8.93 -2.96
C VAL A 31 -8.54 -9.29 -4.19
N TYR A 32 -8.00 -10.10 -5.09
CA TYR A 32 -8.68 -10.59 -6.28
C TYR A 32 -8.89 -12.11 -6.17
N PRO A 33 -10.07 -12.58 -5.74
CA PRO A 33 -10.39 -14.00 -5.75
C PRO A 33 -10.43 -14.55 -7.17
N SER A 34 -9.77 -15.69 -7.42
CA SER A 34 -9.63 -16.25 -8.78
C SER A 34 -10.95 -16.71 -9.42
N ASN A 35 -12.00 -16.89 -8.62
CA ASN A 35 -13.36 -17.23 -9.07
C ASN A 35 -14.21 -16.01 -9.45
N LYS A 36 -13.71 -14.79 -9.22
CA LYS A 36 -14.38 -13.58 -9.67
C LYS A 36 -13.97 -13.23 -11.09
N SER A 37 -14.87 -12.60 -11.83
CA SER A 37 -14.60 -12.04 -13.17
C SER A 37 -13.88 -10.70 -13.07
N GLU A 38 -14.18 -9.91 -12.03
CA GLU A 38 -13.58 -8.61 -11.74
C GLU A 38 -13.60 -8.29 -10.25
N VAL A 39 -12.80 -7.32 -9.87
CA VAL A 39 -12.91 -6.61 -8.59
C VAL A 39 -12.93 -5.11 -8.86
N GLN A 40 -13.51 -4.35 -7.95
CA GLN A 40 -13.69 -2.90 -8.10
C GLN A 40 -13.00 -2.16 -6.98
N ILE A 41 -12.47 -0.97 -7.30
CA ILE A 41 -11.96 -0.03 -6.31
C ILE A 41 -12.47 1.37 -6.62
N ALA A 42 -12.95 2.07 -5.59
CA ALA A 42 -13.38 3.45 -5.74
C ALA A 42 -12.18 4.39 -5.94
N LEU A 43 -12.32 5.34 -6.83
CA LEU A 43 -11.40 6.44 -7.07
C LEU A 43 -12.16 7.75 -6.87
N LYS A 44 -11.76 8.56 -5.91
CA LYS A 44 -12.46 9.81 -5.55
C LYS A 44 -11.52 11.00 -5.67
N ASN A 45 -11.99 12.04 -6.34
CA ASN A 45 -11.42 13.38 -6.27
C ASN A 45 -12.09 14.15 -5.13
N LYS A 46 -11.30 14.57 -4.14
CA LYS A 46 -11.79 15.41 -3.02
C LYS A 46 -11.57 16.91 -3.25
N ASP A 47 -10.85 17.26 -4.33
CA ASP A 47 -10.59 18.65 -4.66
C ASP A 47 -11.84 19.27 -5.31
N PRO A 48 -12.37 20.38 -4.77
CA PRO A 48 -13.54 21.03 -5.32
C PRO A 48 -13.27 21.91 -6.55
N HIS A 49 -11.99 22.16 -6.88
CA HIS A 49 -11.61 23.13 -7.91
C HIS A 49 -10.74 22.54 -9.00
N THR A 50 -10.19 21.35 -8.79
CA THR A 50 -9.21 20.76 -9.72
C THR A 50 -9.71 19.45 -10.31
N ARG A 51 -9.65 19.33 -11.62
CA ARG A 51 -9.84 18.09 -12.37
C ARG A 51 -8.53 17.34 -12.50
N TYR A 52 -8.61 16.02 -12.60
CA TYR A 52 -7.43 15.17 -12.78
C TYR A 52 -7.59 14.27 -13.99
N LEU A 53 -6.53 14.15 -14.78
CA LEU A 53 -6.38 13.04 -15.71
C LEU A 53 -5.77 11.87 -14.94
N VAL A 54 -6.46 10.75 -14.91
CA VAL A 54 -6.03 9.55 -14.19
C VAL A 54 -5.74 8.46 -15.19
N GLN A 55 -4.58 7.81 -15.04
CA GLN A 55 -4.18 6.62 -15.79
C GLN A 55 -4.02 5.47 -14.80
N SER A 56 -4.59 4.29 -15.13
CA SER A 56 -4.60 3.12 -14.27
C SER A 56 -4.13 1.88 -15.02
N TRP A 57 -3.27 1.06 -14.39
CA TRP A 57 -2.76 -0.19 -14.95
C TRP A 57 -2.27 -1.13 -13.85
N VAL A 58 -2.09 -2.40 -14.18
CA VAL A 58 -1.47 -3.38 -13.28
C VAL A 58 -0.10 -3.78 -13.80
N SER A 59 0.85 -3.94 -12.89
CA SER A 59 2.20 -4.41 -13.18
C SER A 59 2.62 -5.51 -12.21
N TYR A 60 3.62 -6.27 -12.59
CA TYR A 60 4.42 -7.04 -11.65
C TYR A 60 5.25 -6.11 -10.73
N PRO A 61 5.83 -6.62 -9.63
CA PRO A 61 6.68 -5.82 -8.75
C PRO A 61 7.90 -5.18 -9.42
N ASP A 62 8.44 -5.81 -10.47
CA ASP A 62 9.54 -5.32 -11.32
C ASP A 62 9.12 -4.27 -12.36
N ASN A 63 7.85 -3.87 -12.34
CA ASN A 63 7.17 -2.98 -13.30
C ASN A 63 6.88 -3.57 -14.68
N ALA A 64 7.14 -4.86 -14.94
CA ALA A 64 6.68 -5.51 -16.14
C ALA A 64 5.13 -5.52 -16.20
N LYS A 65 4.57 -5.50 -17.41
CA LYS A 65 3.12 -5.50 -17.62
C LYS A 65 2.52 -6.81 -17.12
N ALA A 66 1.57 -6.74 -16.20
CA ALA A 66 0.83 -7.90 -15.69
C ALA A 66 -0.40 -8.21 -16.56
N PRO A 67 -0.91 -9.45 -16.53
CA PRO A 67 -2.06 -9.89 -17.34
C PRO A 67 -3.38 -9.41 -16.72
N PHE A 68 -3.52 -8.11 -16.56
CA PHE A 68 -4.73 -7.46 -16.07
C PHE A 68 -5.04 -6.24 -16.90
N VAL A 69 -6.32 -5.90 -16.95
CA VAL A 69 -6.81 -4.63 -17.48
C VAL A 69 -7.55 -3.89 -16.38
N ILE A 70 -7.34 -2.58 -16.29
CA ILE A 70 -8.17 -1.69 -15.47
C ILE A 70 -9.01 -0.84 -16.41
N THR A 71 -10.31 -0.79 -16.16
CA THR A 71 -11.23 0.03 -16.97
C THR A 71 -11.99 1.02 -16.10
N PRO A 72 -12.07 2.30 -16.52
CA PRO A 72 -11.39 2.89 -17.68
C PRO A 72 -9.86 3.01 -17.45
N PRO A 73 -9.02 2.75 -18.46
CA PRO A 73 -7.54 2.83 -18.32
C PRO A 73 -7.06 4.28 -18.21
N VAL A 74 -7.78 5.21 -18.83
CA VAL A 74 -7.58 6.66 -18.72
C VAL A 74 -8.94 7.30 -18.44
N TYR A 75 -8.99 8.18 -17.46
CA TYR A 75 -10.23 8.81 -17.03
C TYR A 75 -10.01 10.26 -16.62
N LYS A 76 -10.93 11.14 -17.06
CA LYS A 76 -10.97 12.54 -16.60
C LYS A 76 -11.86 12.63 -15.37
N LEU A 77 -11.25 12.63 -14.20
CA LEU A 77 -11.93 12.68 -12.92
C LEU A 77 -12.27 14.13 -12.56
N GLN A 78 -13.54 14.43 -12.56
CA GLN A 78 -14.07 15.77 -12.28
C GLN A 78 -13.93 16.14 -10.80
N GLU A 79 -14.14 17.41 -10.49
CA GLU A 79 -14.14 17.97 -9.15
C GLU A 79 -15.19 17.29 -8.28
N ASN A 80 -14.84 16.92 -7.05
CA ASN A 80 -15.75 16.26 -6.07
C ASN A 80 -16.45 14.99 -6.60
N ARG A 81 -15.93 14.36 -7.65
CA ARG A 81 -16.53 13.15 -8.24
C ARG A 81 -15.79 11.89 -7.83
N GLN A 82 -16.53 10.81 -7.90
CA GLN A 82 -16.07 9.46 -7.67
C GLN A 82 -16.38 8.61 -8.89
N THR A 83 -15.50 7.65 -9.20
CA THR A 83 -15.71 6.60 -10.18
C THR A 83 -15.27 5.26 -9.60
N LEU A 84 -15.66 4.17 -10.24
CA LEU A 84 -15.15 2.83 -9.95
C LEU A 84 -14.13 2.45 -11.03
N LEU A 85 -13.02 1.92 -10.60
CA LEU A 85 -12.05 1.25 -11.46
C LEU A 85 -12.32 -0.25 -11.37
N HIS A 86 -12.61 -0.87 -12.51
CA HIS A 86 -12.83 -2.30 -12.66
C HIS A 86 -11.51 -2.95 -13.02
N ILE A 87 -11.08 -3.93 -12.25
CA ILE A 87 -9.85 -4.67 -12.46
C ILE A 87 -10.23 -6.08 -12.92
N ILE A 88 -9.76 -6.45 -14.10
CA ILE A 88 -10.13 -7.68 -14.79
C ILE A 88 -8.84 -8.45 -15.09
N PHE A 89 -8.79 -9.73 -14.69
CA PHE A 89 -7.70 -10.62 -15.07
C PHE A 89 -7.92 -11.13 -16.51
N THR A 90 -6.91 -10.98 -17.36
CA THR A 90 -6.97 -11.32 -18.80
C THR A 90 -5.99 -12.43 -19.20
N GLY A 91 -5.26 -12.97 -18.23
CA GLY A 91 -4.29 -14.03 -18.46
C GLY A 91 -4.88 -15.44 -18.37
N ASP A 92 -4.02 -16.42 -18.54
CA ASP A 92 -4.35 -17.81 -18.22
C ASP A 92 -4.22 -18.02 -16.70
N LYS A 93 -5.33 -18.39 -16.04
CA LYS A 93 -5.35 -18.70 -14.61
C LYS A 93 -4.43 -19.87 -14.24
N LYS A 94 -4.16 -20.78 -15.16
CA LYS A 94 -3.26 -21.92 -14.96
C LYS A 94 -1.78 -21.53 -14.91
N SER A 95 -1.43 -20.34 -15.40
CA SER A 95 -0.06 -19.80 -15.32
C SER A 95 0.32 -19.31 -13.95
N LEU A 96 -0.64 -19.14 -13.04
CA LEU A 96 -0.42 -18.69 -11.68
C LEU A 96 -0.47 -19.88 -10.70
N PRO A 97 0.35 -19.85 -9.61
CA PRO A 97 0.28 -20.87 -8.58
C PRO A 97 -1.14 -21.03 -8.04
N ALA A 98 -1.60 -22.28 -7.94
CA ALA A 98 -2.92 -22.59 -7.40
C ALA A 98 -2.89 -22.74 -5.86
N ASP A 99 -1.72 -22.99 -5.27
CA ASP A 99 -1.53 -23.31 -3.86
C ASP A 99 -1.26 -22.08 -2.98
N ARG A 100 -1.05 -20.90 -3.58
CA ARG A 100 -0.67 -19.67 -2.87
C ARG A 100 -1.08 -18.40 -3.59
N GLU A 101 -1.07 -17.30 -2.88
CA GLU A 101 -1.28 -15.98 -3.48
C GLU A 101 -0.15 -15.58 -4.44
N SER A 102 -0.51 -14.76 -5.45
CA SER A 102 0.44 -14.08 -6.32
C SER A 102 0.30 -12.56 -6.15
N LEU A 103 1.44 -11.85 -6.17
CA LEU A 103 1.49 -10.41 -5.96
C LEU A 103 1.59 -9.65 -7.28
N PHE A 104 0.74 -8.65 -7.41
CA PHE A 104 0.76 -7.62 -8.44
C PHE A 104 0.64 -6.23 -7.82
N LEU A 105 0.85 -5.19 -8.62
CA LEU A 105 0.71 -3.80 -8.22
C LEU A 105 -0.32 -3.10 -9.09
N ALA A 106 -1.42 -2.63 -8.50
CA ALA A 106 -2.34 -1.72 -9.15
C ALA A 106 -1.77 -0.31 -9.04
N ASN A 107 -1.51 0.32 -10.17
CA ASN A 107 -0.91 1.64 -10.28
C ASN A 107 -1.98 2.63 -10.73
N VAL A 108 -2.08 3.76 -10.04
CA VAL A 108 -2.96 4.87 -10.39
C VAL A 108 -2.12 6.14 -10.41
N LYS A 109 -1.95 6.72 -11.59
CA LYS A 109 -1.23 7.97 -11.81
C LYS A 109 -2.25 9.08 -12.06
N SER A 110 -2.22 10.14 -11.26
CA SER A 110 -3.06 11.32 -11.44
C SER A 110 -2.21 12.56 -11.76
N VAL A 111 -2.68 13.36 -12.70
CA VAL A 111 -2.08 14.62 -13.09
C VAL A 111 -3.17 15.67 -13.06
N SER A 112 -2.93 16.81 -12.40
CA SER A 112 -3.88 17.92 -12.37
C SER A 112 -4.04 18.53 -13.77
N ALA A 113 -5.28 18.87 -14.13
CA ALA A 113 -5.50 19.66 -15.32
C ALA A 113 -4.97 21.08 -15.12
N LEU A 114 -4.29 21.63 -16.12
CA LEU A 114 -3.93 23.05 -16.15
C LEU A 114 -5.20 23.88 -16.35
N SER A 115 -5.33 24.94 -15.57
CA SER A 115 -6.36 25.93 -15.85
C SER A 115 -6.01 26.68 -17.15
N PRO A 116 -7.01 27.14 -17.94
CA PRO A 116 -6.77 27.89 -19.17
C PRO A 116 -5.86 29.11 -18.97
N GLU A 117 -5.95 29.75 -17.80
CA GLU A 117 -5.19 30.96 -17.43
C GLU A 117 -3.68 30.70 -17.25
N LEU A 118 -3.29 29.45 -17.07
CA LEU A 118 -1.90 29.02 -16.85
C LEU A 118 -1.26 28.42 -18.11
N LYS A 119 -2.00 28.33 -19.22
CA LYS A 119 -1.58 27.63 -20.44
C LYS A 119 -0.29 28.17 -21.05
N ASP A 120 -0.07 29.48 -20.95
CA ASP A 120 1.08 30.19 -21.55
C ASP A 120 2.04 30.72 -20.47
N LYS A 121 1.93 30.23 -19.22
CA LYS A 121 2.80 30.65 -18.10
C LYS A 121 3.74 29.52 -17.69
N ASN A 122 4.88 29.89 -17.13
CA ASN A 122 5.77 28.92 -16.49
C ASN A 122 5.06 28.30 -15.29
N THR A 123 4.68 27.03 -15.39
CA THR A 123 3.93 26.31 -14.37
C THR A 123 4.66 25.06 -13.94
N LEU A 124 4.58 24.74 -12.64
CA LEU A 124 5.02 23.48 -12.10
C LEU A 124 3.82 22.53 -11.99
N GLN A 125 3.89 21.40 -12.67
CA GLN A 125 2.85 20.39 -12.65
C GLN A 125 3.35 19.12 -11.97
N PHE A 126 2.60 18.64 -10.96
CA PHE A 126 2.91 17.41 -10.25
C PHE A 126 2.08 16.24 -10.78
N ALA A 127 2.74 15.11 -10.97
CA ALA A 127 2.09 13.83 -11.20
C ALA A 127 2.24 12.96 -9.95
N MET A 128 1.12 12.55 -9.37
CA MET A 128 1.09 11.63 -8.23
C MET A 128 0.88 10.20 -8.72
N LYS A 129 1.72 9.26 -8.28
CA LYS A 129 1.54 7.83 -8.57
C LYS A 129 1.31 7.06 -7.26
N THR A 130 0.11 6.53 -7.10
CA THR A 130 -0.25 5.62 -6.00
C THR A 130 -0.13 4.18 -6.47
N ARG A 131 0.47 3.33 -5.64
CA ARG A 131 0.57 1.88 -5.86
C ARG A 131 -0.14 1.14 -4.75
N LEU A 132 -1.08 0.27 -5.10
CA LEU A 132 -1.70 -0.67 -4.19
C LEU A 132 -1.21 -2.08 -4.47
N LYS A 133 -0.97 -2.86 -3.43
CA LYS A 133 -0.76 -4.30 -3.55
C LYS A 133 -2.05 -4.93 -4.06
N LEU A 134 -1.94 -5.77 -5.07
CA LEU A 134 -3.03 -6.59 -5.59
C LEU A 134 -2.62 -8.05 -5.42
N PHE A 135 -3.39 -8.78 -4.60
CA PHE A 135 -3.17 -10.18 -4.31
C PHE A 135 -4.18 -11.02 -5.12
N TRP A 136 -3.68 -11.76 -6.11
CA TRP A 136 -4.45 -12.81 -6.74
C TRP A 136 -4.56 -13.96 -5.77
N ARG A 137 -5.77 -14.31 -5.35
CA ARG A 137 -6.03 -15.38 -4.39
C ARG A 137 -6.76 -16.53 -5.07
N PRO A 138 -6.13 -17.73 -5.18
CA PRO A 138 -6.80 -18.94 -5.59
C PRO A 138 -8.06 -19.23 -4.77
N ALA A 139 -9.13 -19.71 -5.44
CA ALA A 139 -10.45 -19.84 -4.80
C ALA A 139 -10.51 -20.86 -3.65
N GLN A 140 -9.56 -21.81 -3.61
CA GLN A 140 -9.45 -22.80 -2.51
C GLN A 140 -8.84 -22.22 -1.23
N LEU A 141 -8.20 -21.06 -1.30
CA LEU A 141 -7.65 -20.37 -0.13
C LEU A 141 -8.75 -19.59 0.58
N LYS A 142 -9.04 -19.96 1.82
CA LYS A 142 -10.12 -19.37 2.60
C LYS A 142 -9.73 -17.99 3.13
N GLU A 143 -10.65 -17.05 3.09
CA GLU A 143 -10.48 -15.71 3.64
C GLU A 143 -10.21 -15.73 5.16
N THR A 144 -10.88 -16.62 5.88
CA THR A 144 -10.64 -16.83 7.31
C THR A 144 -9.20 -17.19 7.63
N ASP A 145 -8.56 -18.02 6.80
CA ASP A 145 -7.16 -18.40 6.99
C ASP A 145 -6.21 -17.24 6.71
N ALA A 146 -6.56 -16.37 5.76
CA ALA A 146 -5.81 -15.15 5.47
C ALA A 146 -5.80 -14.18 6.65
N LEU A 147 -6.93 -14.04 7.35
CA LEU A 147 -7.03 -13.17 8.53
C LEU A 147 -6.11 -13.61 9.67
N HIS A 148 -5.80 -14.91 9.77
CA HIS A 148 -4.93 -15.50 10.80
C HIS A 148 -3.51 -15.83 10.34
N ALA A 149 -3.17 -15.53 9.08
CA ALA A 149 -1.86 -15.86 8.52
C ALA A 149 -0.70 -15.19 9.28
N PHE A 150 -0.90 -13.95 9.77
CA PHE A 150 0.11 -13.20 10.52
C PHE A 150 0.49 -13.87 11.86
N GLU A 151 -0.39 -14.68 12.44
CA GLU A 151 -0.16 -15.42 13.69
C GLU A 151 0.83 -16.57 13.50
N LYS A 152 0.95 -17.07 12.26
CA LYS A 152 1.83 -18.20 11.88
C LYS A 152 3.22 -17.76 11.43
N ILE A 153 3.51 -16.46 11.45
CA ILE A 153 4.85 -15.96 11.20
C ILE A 153 5.76 -16.31 12.38
N THR A 154 6.92 -16.85 12.09
CA THR A 154 7.96 -17.12 13.10
C THR A 154 9.22 -16.35 12.79
N PHE A 155 9.98 -16.02 13.81
CA PHE A 155 11.19 -15.25 13.69
C PHE A 155 12.39 -15.98 14.25
N ARG A 156 13.55 -15.78 13.65
CA ARG A 156 14.84 -16.20 14.18
C ARG A 156 15.88 -15.12 13.93
N ARG A 157 16.86 -15.05 14.82
CA ARG A 157 17.99 -14.14 14.68
C ARG A 157 19.19 -14.89 14.09
N GLN A 158 19.91 -14.25 13.16
CA GLN A 158 21.18 -14.71 12.63
C GLN A 158 22.16 -13.52 12.54
N GLY A 159 23.02 -13.38 13.54
CA GLY A 159 23.89 -12.20 13.67
C GLY A 159 23.08 -10.92 13.77
N ASP A 160 23.29 -9.98 12.86
CA ASP A 160 22.57 -8.69 12.77
C ASP A 160 21.37 -8.75 11.81
N THR A 161 20.87 -9.95 11.55
CA THR A 161 19.73 -10.16 10.68
C THR A 161 18.58 -10.81 11.44
N LEU A 162 17.39 -10.23 11.32
CA LEU A 162 16.14 -10.85 11.71
C LEU A 162 15.57 -11.58 10.49
N ILE A 163 15.24 -12.83 10.63
CA ILE A 163 14.64 -13.65 9.57
C ILE A 163 13.21 -13.96 9.99
N ALA A 164 12.24 -13.48 9.22
CA ALA A 164 10.83 -13.82 9.33
C ALA A 164 10.50 -14.96 8.37
N LYS A 165 9.90 -16.03 8.86
CA LYS A 165 9.45 -17.19 8.08
C LYS A 165 7.93 -17.20 8.02
N ASN A 166 7.39 -17.30 6.82
CA ASN A 166 5.97 -17.46 6.56
C ASN A 166 5.70 -18.88 6.06
N SER A 167 4.96 -19.65 6.84
CA SER A 167 4.56 -21.02 6.49
C SER A 167 3.16 -21.10 5.86
N THR A 168 2.55 -19.95 5.56
CA THR A 168 1.18 -19.85 5.04
C THR A 168 1.16 -19.58 3.53
N PRO A 169 0.06 -19.85 2.83
CA PRO A 169 -0.10 -19.53 1.41
C PRO A 169 -0.41 -18.06 1.14
N PHE A 170 -0.41 -17.20 2.15
CA PHE A 170 -0.79 -15.79 2.04
C PHE A 170 0.42 -14.88 2.19
N TYR A 171 0.38 -13.72 1.52
CA TYR A 171 1.33 -12.65 1.80
C TYR A 171 1.01 -12.00 3.15
N VAL A 172 2.01 -11.84 3.99
CA VAL A 172 1.87 -11.11 5.26
C VAL A 172 2.62 -9.79 5.17
N SER A 173 1.90 -8.67 5.23
CA SER A 173 2.47 -7.32 5.25
C SER A 173 2.52 -6.83 6.68
N PHE A 174 3.71 -6.51 7.20
CA PHE A 174 3.82 -5.92 8.52
C PHE A 174 3.33 -4.47 8.54
N GLY A 175 2.50 -4.13 9.53
CA GLY A 175 2.16 -2.77 9.89
C GLY A 175 3.24 -2.16 10.77
N GLU A 176 3.63 -2.93 11.79
CA GLU A 176 4.76 -2.64 12.66
C GLU A 176 5.61 -3.90 12.82
N LEU A 177 6.93 -3.72 12.95
CA LEU A 177 7.88 -4.77 13.28
C LEU A 177 8.97 -4.18 14.15
N THR A 178 9.11 -4.67 15.38
CA THR A 178 10.11 -4.16 16.33
C THR A 178 10.90 -5.31 16.96
N VAL A 179 12.10 -5.02 17.44
CA VAL A 179 12.92 -5.92 18.27
C VAL A 179 13.38 -5.17 19.51
N GLY A 180 12.99 -5.67 20.69
CA GLY A 180 13.28 -4.99 21.95
C GLY A 180 12.77 -3.54 21.98
N GLY A 181 11.61 -3.27 21.38
CA GLY A 181 11.00 -1.95 21.27
C GLY A 181 11.61 -1.04 20.21
N LYS A 182 12.64 -1.46 19.46
CA LYS A 182 13.24 -0.68 18.37
C LYS A 182 12.64 -1.09 17.03
N SER A 183 12.16 -0.14 16.24
CA SER A 183 11.59 -0.40 14.92
C SER A 183 12.61 -0.99 13.96
N VAL A 184 12.22 -2.02 13.24
CA VAL A 184 13.01 -2.60 12.14
C VAL A 184 12.98 -1.64 10.96
N PRO A 185 14.15 -1.24 10.41
CA PRO A 185 14.19 -0.25 9.34
C PRO A 185 13.51 -0.75 8.06
N VAL A 186 12.73 0.13 7.45
CA VAL A 186 12.18 -0.09 6.11
C VAL A 186 13.29 0.15 5.10
N VAL A 187 13.61 -0.87 4.29
CA VAL A 187 14.55 -0.72 3.19
C VAL A 187 13.75 -0.34 1.94
N ASP A 188 13.97 0.87 1.45
CA ASP A 188 13.40 1.33 0.18
C ASP A 188 14.52 1.53 -0.84
N ASN A 189 14.59 0.66 -1.84
CA ASN A 189 15.51 0.76 -2.93
C ASN A 189 14.85 0.35 -4.26
N LYS A 190 15.55 0.57 -5.40
CA LYS A 190 15.01 0.24 -6.73
C LYS A 190 14.60 -1.21 -6.89
N ALA A 191 15.28 -2.14 -6.21
CA ALA A 191 14.99 -3.59 -6.28
C ALA A 191 13.82 -3.99 -5.37
N LYS A 192 13.64 -3.28 -4.24
CA LYS A 192 12.53 -3.52 -3.28
C LYS A 192 11.95 -2.19 -2.85
N PRO A 193 10.88 -1.70 -3.49
CA PRO A 193 10.15 -0.54 -3.02
C PRO A 193 9.65 -0.77 -1.58
N GLY A 194 9.68 0.27 -0.74
CA GLY A 194 9.38 0.19 0.68
C GLY A 194 8.05 -0.49 1.01
N ALA A 195 7.03 -0.31 0.13
CA ALA A 195 5.74 -0.99 0.25
C ALA A 195 5.83 -2.54 0.23
N ILE A 196 6.86 -3.10 -0.41
CA ILE A 196 7.07 -4.55 -0.57
C ILE A 196 8.10 -5.05 0.44
N SER A 197 9.02 -4.19 0.92
CA SER A 197 10.12 -4.59 1.81
C SER A 197 9.64 -5.09 3.17
N MET A 198 8.52 -4.56 3.68
CA MET A 198 7.89 -4.97 4.94
C MET A 198 6.83 -6.05 4.72
N MET A 199 7.14 -7.05 3.91
CA MET A 199 6.22 -8.14 3.58
C MET A 199 6.96 -9.45 3.40
N VAL A 200 6.35 -10.55 3.86
CA VAL A 200 6.84 -11.92 3.66
C VAL A 200 5.94 -12.63 2.69
N ALA A 201 6.52 -13.17 1.61
CA ALA A 201 5.78 -13.93 0.61
C ALA A 201 5.32 -15.30 1.16
N PRO A 202 4.34 -15.93 0.50
CA PRO A 202 3.89 -17.28 0.85
C PRO A 202 5.05 -18.29 0.87
N PHE A 203 5.06 -19.16 1.87
CA PHE A 203 6.03 -20.26 2.04
C PHE A 203 7.49 -19.83 1.90
N SER A 204 7.83 -18.62 2.36
CA SER A 204 9.16 -18.06 2.18
C SER A 204 9.73 -17.41 3.45
N GLU A 205 10.97 -16.98 3.36
CA GLU A 205 11.65 -16.19 4.38
C GLU A 205 11.94 -14.78 3.86
N GLN A 206 11.83 -13.80 4.74
CA GLN A 206 12.27 -12.42 4.49
C GLN A 206 13.31 -12.03 5.54
N ARG A 207 14.40 -11.42 5.06
CA ARG A 207 15.50 -10.93 5.89
C ARG A 207 15.33 -9.43 6.14
N PHE A 208 15.53 -9.02 7.39
CA PHE A 208 15.50 -7.63 7.82
C PHE A 208 16.81 -7.32 8.56
N ALA A 209 17.37 -6.14 8.32
CA ALA A 209 18.47 -5.66 9.14
C ALA A 209 17.97 -5.39 10.56
N LEU A 210 18.70 -5.90 11.56
CA LEU A 210 18.39 -5.55 12.95
C LEU A 210 18.81 -4.11 13.23
N PRO A 211 17.98 -3.32 13.91
CA PRO A 211 18.42 -2.04 14.42
C PRO A 211 19.52 -2.31 15.44
N GLY A 212 20.73 -1.72 15.28
CA GLY A 212 21.95 -2.01 16.04
C GLY A 212 21.69 -2.37 17.50
N SER A 213 22.41 -3.21 18.11
CA SER A 213 22.28 -3.70 19.51
C SER A 213 20.85 -4.08 19.99
N ALA A 214 19.86 -4.23 19.09
CA ALA A 214 18.50 -4.61 19.47
C ALA A 214 18.51 -6.03 20.08
N LYS A 215 18.05 -6.14 21.32
CA LYS A 215 17.92 -7.40 22.07
C LYS A 215 16.50 -7.49 22.64
N GLY A 216 16.00 -8.71 22.81
CA GLY A 216 14.68 -8.96 23.36
C GLY A 216 13.68 -9.51 22.34
N ALA A 217 12.40 -9.50 22.71
CA ALA A 217 11.35 -10.07 21.89
C ALA A 217 11.13 -9.29 20.59
N VAL A 218 10.75 -10.01 19.54
CA VAL A 218 10.14 -9.44 18.34
C VAL A 218 8.68 -9.17 18.63
N THR A 219 8.20 -7.98 18.28
CA THR A 219 6.76 -7.71 18.25
C THR A 219 6.34 -7.24 16.86
N TRP A 220 5.17 -7.64 16.41
CA TRP A 220 4.66 -7.28 15.10
C TRP A 220 3.14 -7.14 15.08
N THR A 221 2.69 -6.32 14.17
CA THR A 221 1.33 -6.27 13.67
C THR A 221 1.36 -6.50 12.16
N ALA A 222 0.26 -6.91 11.58
CA ALA A 222 0.11 -7.01 10.14
C ALA A 222 -1.05 -6.13 9.65
N ILE A 223 -1.12 -5.92 8.37
CA ILE A 223 -2.26 -5.24 7.73
C ILE A 223 -3.12 -6.31 7.06
N ASN A 224 -4.36 -6.44 7.50
CA ASN A 224 -5.32 -7.41 6.99
C ASN A 224 -5.88 -7.03 5.60
N ASP A 225 -6.73 -7.88 5.02
CA ASP A 225 -7.32 -7.68 3.69
C ASP A 225 -8.14 -6.39 3.58
N PHE A 226 -8.72 -5.92 4.67
CA PHE A 226 -9.51 -4.69 4.74
C PHE A 226 -8.66 -3.43 4.94
N GLY A 227 -7.34 -3.59 5.09
CA GLY A 227 -6.41 -2.48 5.31
C GLY A 227 -6.29 -2.05 6.77
N ALA A 228 -6.92 -2.74 7.69
CA ALA A 228 -6.81 -2.50 9.12
C ALA A 228 -5.59 -3.23 9.70
N GLN A 229 -5.04 -2.67 10.78
CA GLN A 229 -3.96 -3.28 11.54
C GLN A 229 -4.51 -4.42 12.42
N THR A 230 -3.79 -5.54 12.47
CA THR A 230 -4.14 -6.67 13.32
C THR A 230 -3.73 -6.42 14.78
N PRO A 231 -4.23 -7.20 15.73
CA PRO A 231 -3.65 -7.23 17.08
C PRO A 231 -2.15 -7.52 17.04
N GLN A 232 -1.43 -6.98 18.02
CA GLN A 232 0.00 -7.20 18.16
C GLN A 232 0.29 -8.65 18.63
N ARG A 233 1.35 -9.23 18.07
CA ARG A 233 1.94 -10.51 18.47
C ARG A 233 3.36 -10.29 18.96
N SER A 234 3.84 -11.26 19.74
CA SER A 234 5.20 -11.25 20.28
C SER A 234 5.81 -12.63 20.26
N GLN A 235 7.12 -12.71 20.03
CA GLN A 235 7.93 -13.93 20.10
C GLN A 235 9.28 -13.60 20.73
N ALA A 236 9.74 -14.42 21.67
CA ALA A 236 11.14 -14.35 22.15
C ALA A 236 12.10 -14.77 21.03
N LEU A 237 13.27 -14.10 20.95
CA LEU A 237 14.35 -14.40 20.00
C LEU A 237 15.46 -15.20 20.69
#